data_576010503e24ac65276d4cd2a335928b
#
_entry.id   576010503e24ac65276d4cd2a335928b
#
_cell.length_a   1.000
_cell.length_b   1.000
_cell.length_c   1.000
_cell.angle_alpha   90.00
_cell.angle_beta   90.00
_cell.angle_gamma   90.00
#
_symmetry.space_group_name_H-M   'P 1'
#
loop_
_entity.id
_entity.type
_entity.pdbx_description
1 polymer ?
#
loop_
_entity_poly.entity_id
_entity_poly.type
_entity_poly.pdbx_seq_one_letter_code
_entity_poly.pdbx_strand_id
1 'polypeptide(L)'
;MVSKSDNYATENGPNSGDADTAISCLDHPVPRDFATFAGLATMAGEQAPVFGPMLVWGVAQCSVWPVLPTRTPHAISAPGSPPILVVGTSGDPATPHQWAVSVAGELQHGVLVTWNGQNHVAYYYSPCVRALDQDYLIHGNTPTSGTTCTD
;
A
#
# COMPACT_ATOMS: atom_id res chain seq x y z
N MET A 1 -26.19 -19.44 -8.66
CA MET A 1 -25.10 -18.46 -8.78
C MET A 1 -24.55 -18.23 -7.39
N VAL A 2 -23.35 -18.69 -7.08
CA VAL A 2 -22.68 -18.40 -5.82
C VAL A 2 -22.24 -16.94 -5.91
N SER A 3 -22.54 -16.13 -4.90
CA SER A 3 -22.19 -14.72 -4.92
C SER A 3 -20.66 -14.55 -4.87
N LYS A 4 -20.13 -13.45 -5.42
CA LYS A 4 -18.69 -13.18 -5.42
C LYS A 4 -18.14 -13.05 -3.98
N SER A 5 -19.01 -12.68 -3.03
CA SER A 5 -18.68 -12.62 -1.59
C SER A 5 -18.51 -14.00 -0.97
N ASP A 6 -19.30 -14.98 -1.43
CA ASP A 6 -19.21 -16.35 -0.90
C ASP A 6 -17.92 -17.04 -1.38
N ASN A 7 -17.49 -16.77 -2.62
CA ASN A 7 -16.22 -17.27 -3.13
C ASN A 7 -15.03 -16.63 -2.40
N TYR A 8 -15.08 -15.33 -2.11
CA TYR A 8 -14.02 -14.66 -1.35
C TYR A 8 -13.87 -15.25 0.06
N ALA A 9 -14.98 -15.48 0.75
CA ALA A 9 -14.97 -16.11 2.09
C ALA A 9 -14.45 -17.55 2.07
N THR A 10 -14.72 -18.31 1.00
CA THR A 10 -14.23 -19.69 0.87
C THR A 10 -12.78 -19.79 0.43
N GLU A 11 -12.30 -18.88 -0.43
CA GLU A 11 -10.91 -18.84 -0.90
C GLU A 11 -9.94 -18.32 0.17
N ASN A 12 -10.36 -17.35 0.98
CA ASN A 12 -9.51 -16.74 2.01
C ASN A 12 -9.71 -17.38 3.41
N GLY A 13 -10.66 -18.28 3.57
CA GLY A 13 -11.00 -18.91 4.84
C GLY A 13 -11.81 -17.98 5.78
N PRO A 14 -12.38 -18.56 6.85
CA PRO A 14 -13.28 -17.84 7.76
C PRO A 14 -12.57 -16.80 8.64
N ASN A 15 -11.25 -16.81 8.71
CA ASN A 15 -10.42 -15.94 9.54
C ASN A 15 -9.52 -14.98 8.74
N SER A 16 -9.85 -14.70 7.47
CA SER A 16 -9.04 -13.81 6.64
C SER A 16 -8.93 -12.38 7.22
N GLY A 17 -10.01 -11.85 7.80
CA GLY A 17 -10.00 -10.55 8.49
C GLY A 17 -9.12 -10.54 9.74
N ASP A 18 -9.13 -11.62 10.51
CA ASP A 18 -8.26 -11.76 11.69
C ASP A 18 -6.80 -11.89 11.27
N ALA A 19 -6.51 -12.58 10.18
CA ALA A 19 -5.17 -12.71 9.63
C ALA A 19 -4.63 -11.36 9.14
N ASP A 20 -5.45 -10.56 8.42
CA ASP A 20 -5.09 -9.21 8.00
C ASP A 20 -4.78 -8.31 9.20
N THR A 21 -5.64 -8.32 10.21
CA THR A 21 -5.42 -7.59 11.47
C THR A 21 -4.13 -8.02 12.16
N ALA A 22 -3.87 -9.33 12.27
CA ALA A 22 -2.68 -9.87 12.91
C ALA A 22 -1.41 -9.40 12.20
N ILE A 23 -1.37 -9.49 10.86
CA ILE A 23 -0.25 -9.06 10.04
C ILE A 23 -0.02 -7.55 10.21
N SER A 24 -1.07 -6.75 10.05
CA SER A 24 -0.98 -5.29 10.15
C SER A 24 -0.49 -4.84 11.53
N CYS A 25 -0.97 -5.46 12.61
CA CYS A 25 -0.56 -5.13 13.97
C CYS A 25 0.87 -5.58 14.31
N LEU A 26 1.42 -6.56 13.59
CA LEU A 26 2.81 -6.99 13.75
C LEU A 26 3.78 -6.16 12.91
N ASP A 27 3.32 -5.63 11.77
CA ASP A 27 4.14 -4.83 10.87
C ASP A 27 4.23 -3.36 11.29
N HIS A 28 3.17 -2.83 11.94
CA HIS A 28 3.07 -1.43 12.31
C HIS A 28 2.92 -1.27 13.83
N PRO A 29 4.01 -0.93 14.55
CA PRO A 29 3.92 -0.65 15.98
C PRO A 29 3.03 0.58 16.23
N VAL A 30 2.05 0.44 17.14
CA VAL A 30 1.17 1.52 17.55
C VAL A 30 1.26 1.75 19.07
N PRO A 31 0.92 2.96 19.56
CA PRO A 31 0.80 3.21 21.01
C PRO A 31 -0.16 2.22 21.66
N ARG A 32 0.13 1.86 22.92
CA ARG A 32 -0.71 0.92 23.67
C ARG A 32 -1.68 1.58 24.66
N ASP A 33 -1.62 2.88 24.77
CA ASP A 33 -2.50 3.65 25.63
C ASP A 33 -3.49 4.51 24.82
N PHE A 34 -4.74 4.54 25.27
CA PHE A 34 -5.80 5.28 24.61
C PHE A 34 -5.65 6.81 24.71
N ALA A 35 -4.91 7.32 25.70
CA ALA A 35 -4.69 8.76 25.83
C ALA A 35 -3.82 9.28 24.67
N THR A 36 -2.80 8.51 24.28
CA THR A 36 -1.99 8.80 23.08
C THR A 36 -2.83 8.77 21.83
N PHE A 37 -3.71 7.77 21.65
CA PHE A 37 -4.64 7.74 20.51
C PHE A 37 -5.55 8.96 20.46
N ALA A 38 -6.10 9.41 21.59
CA ALA A 38 -6.94 10.61 21.63
C ALA A 38 -6.15 11.86 21.20
N GLY A 39 -4.91 12.00 21.63
CA GLY A 39 -4.03 13.08 21.20
C GLY A 39 -3.74 13.04 19.69
N LEU A 40 -3.38 11.86 19.16
CA LEU A 40 -3.15 11.67 17.73
C LEU A 40 -4.41 11.94 16.90
N ALA A 41 -5.59 11.50 17.36
CA ALA A 41 -6.85 11.76 16.68
C ALA A 41 -7.18 13.26 16.62
N THR A 42 -6.87 14.00 17.70
CA THR A 42 -7.03 15.46 17.71
C THR A 42 -6.11 16.12 16.67
N MET A 43 -4.83 15.77 16.66
CA MET A 43 -3.85 16.28 15.67
C MET A 43 -4.24 15.93 14.24
N ALA A 44 -4.68 14.70 14.01
CA ALA A 44 -5.15 14.27 12.69
C ALA A 44 -6.41 15.01 12.25
N GLY A 45 -7.30 15.35 13.19
CA GLY A 45 -8.50 16.16 12.96
C GLY A 45 -8.19 17.60 12.53
N GLU A 46 -7.06 18.17 12.96
CA GLU A 46 -6.60 19.49 12.50
C GLU A 46 -6.19 19.47 11.03
N GLN A 47 -5.62 18.35 10.55
CA GLN A 47 -5.16 18.17 9.17
C GLN A 47 -6.28 17.67 8.24
N ALA A 48 -7.13 16.78 8.73
CA ALA A 48 -8.21 16.15 7.98
C ALA A 48 -9.44 15.97 8.88
N PRO A 49 -10.30 17.00 9.04
CA PRO A 49 -11.37 17.02 10.05
C PRO A 49 -12.35 15.86 9.98
N VAL A 50 -12.62 15.33 8.78
CA VAL A 50 -13.59 14.24 8.58
C VAL A 50 -12.94 12.87 8.78
N PHE A 51 -11.80 12.62 8.13
CA PHE A 51 -11.22 11.28 8.07
C PHE A 51 -10.06 11.08 9.06
N GLY A 52 -9.38 12.15 9.48
CA GLY A 52 -8.19 12.04 10.32
C GLY A 52 -8.43 11.25 11.61
N PRO A 53 -9.39 11.64 12.45
CA PRO A 53 -9.70 10.90 13.68
C PRO A 53 -10.12 9.45 13.41
N MET A 54 -10.92 9.22 12.37
CA MET A 54 -11.39 7.88 12.00
C MET A 54 -10.23 6.96 11.63
N LEU A 55 -9.26 7.44 10.87
CA LEU A 55 -8.08 6.65 10.47
C LEU A 55 -7.20 6.32 11.68
N VAL A 56 -7.03 7.26 12.60
CA VAL A 56 -6.27 7.00 13.84
C VAL A 56 -6.96 5.93 14.68
N TRP A 57 -8.27 6.06 14.91
CA TRP A 57 -9.01 5.05 15.69
C TRP A 57 -9.14 3.71 14.97
N GLY A 58 -9.08 3.68 13.65
CA GLY A 58 -9.12 2.47 12.84
C GLY A 58 -8.00 1.47 13.16
N VAL A 59 -6.83 1.96 13.61
CA VAL A 59 -5.70 1.09 14.00
C VAL A 59 -5.63 0.84 15.51
N ALA A 60 -6.56 1.36 16.31
CA ALA A 60 -6.53 1.22 17.76
C ALA A 60 -6.66 -0.23 18.25
N GLN A 61 -7.25 -1.12 17.45
CA GLN A 61 -7.28 -2.56 17.74
C GLN A 61 -5.89 -3.16 17.93
N CYS A 62 -4.87 -2.61 17.28
CA CYS A 62 -3.49 -3.06 17.43
C CYS A 62 -2.89 -2.71 18.81
N SER A 63 -3.44 -1.72 19.51
CA SER A 63 -2.99 -1.36 20.87
C SER A 63 -3.23 -2.47 21.89
N VAL A 64 -4.26 -3.28 21.67
CA VAL A 64 -4.64 -4.41 22.53
C VAL A 64 -4.26 -5.77 21.92
N TRP A 65 -3.61 -5.78 20.77
CA TRP A 65 -3.17 -7.03 20.15
C TRP A 65 -2.18 -7.77 21.07
N PRO A 66 -2.38 -9.07 21.35
CA PRO A 66 -1.63 -9.78 22.39
C PRO A 66 -0.15 -10.00 22.05
N VAL A 67 0.21 -9.96 20.77
CA VAL A 67 1.59 -10.16 20.30
C VAL A 67 2.20 -8.82 19.94
N LEU A 68 3.42 -8.58 20.42
CA LEU A 68 4.16 -7.36 20.11
C LEU A 68 4.81 -7.44 18.73
N PRO A 69 4.91 -6.31 18.00
CA PRO A 69 5.73 -6.23 16.80
C PRO A 69 7.17 -6.65 17.11
N THR A 70 7.71 -7.53 16.29
CA THR A 70 9.11 -8.01 16.43
C THR A 70 10.06 -7.32 15.48
N ARG A 71 9.53 -6.52 14.55
CA ARG A 71 10.30 -5.78 13.54
C ARG A 71 10.01 -4.29 13.63
N THR A 72 11.02 -3.50 13.28
CA THR A 72 10.88 -2.06 13.07
C THR A 72 10.90 -1.81 11.56
N PRO A 73 9.93 -1.05 11.02
CA PRO A 73 9.97 -0.65 9.62
C PRO A 73 11.30 0.02 9.28
N HIS A 74 11.87 -0.33 8.15
CA HIS A 74 13.14 0.20 7.67
C HIS A 74 13.14 0.29 6.14
N ALA A 75 13.96 1.17 5.59
CA ALA A 75 14.13 1.29 4.14
C ALA A 75 14.68 -0.01 3.54
N ILE A 76 14.16 -0.41 2.39
CA ILE A 76 14.54 -1.63 1.68
C ILE A 76 15.20 -1.23 0.36
N SER A 77 16.53 -1.25 0.31
CA SER A 77 17.28 -0.92 -0.91
C SER A 77 17.37 -2.08 -1.91
N ALA A 78 17.09 -3.31 -1.49
CA ALA A 78 17.19 -4.54 -2.29
C ALA A 78 18.49 -4.64 -3.12
N PRO A 79 19.69 -4.58 -2.49
CA PRO A 79 20.95 -4.58 -3.23
C PRO A 79 21.12 -5.88 -4.01
N GLY A 80 21.60 -5.76 -5.26
CA GLY A 80 21.82 -6.91 -6.13
C GLY A 80 20.56 -7.47 -6.81
N SER A 81 19.38 -6.88 -6.58
CA SER A 81 18.18 -7.22 -7.34
C SER A 81 18.32 -6.74 -8.79
N PRO A 82 17.67 -7.41 -9.78
CA PRO A 82 17.40 -6.79 -11.07
C PRO A 82 16.56 -5.52 -10.89
N PRO A 83 16.41 -4.68 -11.92
CA PRO A 83 15.52 -3.53 -11.85
C PRO A 83 14.12 -3.93 -11.40
N ILE A 84 13.55 -3.16 -10.46
CA ILE A 84 12.21 -3.40 -9.91
C ILE A 84 11.28 -2.32 -10.42
N LEU A 85 10.27 -2.73 -11.19
CA LEU A 85 9.24 -1.82 -11.70
C LEU A 85 8.28 -1.41 -10.58
N VAL A 86 8.12 -0.11 -10.39
CA VAL A 86 7.20 0.48 -9.42
C VAL A 86 6.20 1.35 -10.17
N VAL A 87 4.93 1.01 -10.07
CA VAL A 87 3.85 1.74 -10.74
C VAL A 87 3.05 2.54 -9.73
N GLY A 88 2.87 3.83 -9.98
CA GLY A 88 2.04 4.71 -9.17
C GLY A 88 1.00 5.47 -9.99
N THR A 89 -0.22 5.60 -9.47
CA THR A 89 -1.26 6.42 -10.08
C THR A 89 -1.30 7.80 -9.44
N SER A 90 -1.32 8.87 -10.23
CA SER A 90 -1.24 10.26 -9.73
C SER A 90 -2.40 10.64 -8.82
N GLY A 91 -3.60 10.15 -9.08
CA GLY A 91 -4.82 10.40 -8.30
C GLY A 91 -5.34 9.15 -7.56
N ASP A 92 -4.45 8.25 -7.13
CA ASP A 92 -4.84 7.03 -6.40
C ASP A 92 -5.46 7.37 -5.05
N PRO A 93 -6.71 6.97 -4.79
CA PRO A 93 -7.37 7.26 -3.51
C PRO A 93 -6.94 6.33 -2.36
N ALA A 94 -6.30 5.20 -2.65
CA ALA A 94 -5.92 4.19 -1.67
C ALA A 94 -4.43 4.21 -1.34
N THR A 95 -3.58 4.33 -2.37
CA THR A 95 -2.11 4.37 -2.24
C THR A 95 -1.57 5.64 -2.87
N PRO A 96 -1.36 6.71 -2.10
CA PRO A 96 -0.87 7.98 -2.62
C PRO A 96 0.37 7.82 -3.50
N HIS A 97 0.39 8.47 -4.66
CA HIS A 97 1.48 8.40 -5.63
C HIS A 97 2.87 8.64 -5.00
N GLN A 98 2.94 9.51 -3.99
CA GLN A 98 4.19 9.79 -3.28
C GLN A 98 4.81 8.53 -2.66
N TRP A 99 4.01 7.53 -2.29
CA TRP A 99 4.55 6.26 -1.77
C TRP A 99 5.28 5.47 -2.85
N ALA A 100 4.75 5.44 -4.08
CA ALA A 100 5.45 4.82 -5.21
C ALA A 100 6.77 5.54 -5.52
N VAL A 101 6.76 6.89 -5.47
CA VAL A 101 7.98 7.70 -5.62
C VAL A 101 9.02 7.35 -4.55
N SER A 102 8.59 7.26 -3.28
CA SER A 102 9.48 6.91 -2.18
C SER A 102 10.05 5.50 -2.34
N VAL A 103 9.21 4.51 -2.62
CA VAL A 103 9.66 3.11 -2.82
C VAL A 103 10.64 3.01 -3.99
N ALA A 104 10.35 3.63 -5.13
CA ALA A 104 11.26 3.63 -6.26
C ALA A 104 12.61 4.30 -5.95
N GLY A 105 12.59 5.34 -5.11
CA GLY A 105 13.80 6.05 -4.66
C GLY A 105 14.61 5.29 -3.60
N GLU A 106 13.99 4.45 -2.79
CA GLU A 106 14.65 3.60 -1.79
C GLU A 106 15.34 2.38 -2.41
N LEU A 107 14.75 1.83 -3.47
CA LEU A 107 15.29 0.68 -4.18
C LEU A 107 16.55 1.07 -4.97
N GLN A 108 17.62 0.25 -4.88
CA GLN A 108 18.87 0.48 -5.63
C GLN A 108 18.64 0.57 -7.15
N HIS A 109 17.70 -0.21 -7.65
CA HIS A 109 17.35 -0.29 -9.07
C HIS A 109 15.84 -0.11 -9.28
N GLY A 110 15.22 0.85 -8.55
CA GLY A 110 13.80 1.16 -8.71
C GLY A 110 13.54 1.90 -10.03
N VAL A 111 12.53 1.44 -10.76
CA VAL A 111 12.08 2.05 -12.03
C VAL A 111 10.66 2.55 -11.87
N LEU A 112 10.47 3.86 -11.72
CA LEU A 112 9.15 4.46 -11.52
C LEU A 112 8.42 4.63 -12.85
N VAL A 113 7.18 4.17 -12.91
CA VAL A 113 6.19 4.50 -13.94
C VAL A 113 5.01 5.21 -13.27
N THR A 114 4.58 6.33 -13.82
CA THR A 114 3.42 7.07 -13.34
C THR A 114 2.28 6.95 -14.34
N TRP A 115 1.10 6.59 -13.87
CA TRP A 115 -0.13 6.76 -14.64
C TRP A 115 -0.89 8.01 -14.20
N ASN A 116 -1.24 8.88 -15.14
CA ASN A 116 -2.09 10.04 -14.89
C ASN A 116 -3.57 9.61 -14.88
N GLY A 117 -3.97 8.93 -13.81
CA GLY A 117 -5.31 8.40 -13.61
C GLY A 117 -5.85 8.68 -12.20
N GLN A 118 -7.04 8.16 -11.92
CA GLN A 118 -7.77 8.37 -10.67
C GLN A 118 -8.05 7.06 -9.92
N ASN A 119 -7.75 5.91 -10.53
CA ASN A 119 -8.14 4.62 -10.01
C ASN A 119 -6.96 3.93 -9.31
N HIS A 120 -7.28 3.17 -8.26
CA HIS A 120 -6.34 2.23 -7.69
C HIS A 120 -6.08 1.06 -8.66
N VAL A 121 -4.81 0.58 -8.74
CA VAL A 121 -4.34 -0.50 -9.63
C VAL A 121 -4.38 -0.12 -11.12
N ALA A 122 -3.41 0.69 -11.55
CA ALA A 122 -3.27 1.21 -12.92
C ALA A 122 -3.35 0.13 -14.03
N TYR A 123 -2.86 -1.09 -13.78
CA TYR A 123 -2.84 -2.20 -14.73
C TYR A 123 -4.20 -2.47 -15.40
N TYR A 124 -5.29 -2.36 -14.64
CA TYR A 124 -6.64 -2.65 -15.16
C TYR A 124 -7.21 -1.52 -16.03
N TYR A 125 -6.72 -0.30 -15.83
CA TYR A 125 -7.33 0.90 -16.41
C TYR A 125 -6.49 1.52 -17.52
N SER A 126 -5.15 1.37 -17.48
CA SER A 126 -4.23 1.94 -18.46
C SER A 126 -3.67 0.88 -19.40
N PRO A 127 -4.02 0.89 -20.69
CA PRO A 127 -3.35 0.08 -21.71
C PRO A 127 -1.85 0.32 -21.78
N CYS A 128 -1.39 1.56 -21.59
CA CYS A 128 0.03 1.91 -21.56
C CYS A 128 0.75 1.21 -20.40
N VAL A 129 0.24 1.32 -19.18
CA VAL A 129 0.82 0.63 -18.01
C VAL A 129 0.81 -0.87 -18.21
N ARG A 130 -0.31 -1.42 -18.67
CA ARG A 130 -0.44 -2.86 -18.90
C ARG A 130 0.61 -3.39 -19.89
N ALA A 131 0.88 -2.65 -20.97
CA ALA A 131 1.90 -3.03 -21.94
C ALA A 131 3.30 -3.04 -21.31
N LEU A 132 3.63 -2.04 -20.51
CA LEU A 132 4.91 -1.96 -19.80
C LEU A 132 5.05 -3.08 -18.75
N ASP A 133 4.01 -3.35 -17.98
CA ASP A 133 4.00 -4.42 -16.96
C ASP A 133 4.18 -5.79 -17.62
N GLN A 134 3.49 -6.04 -18.74
CA GLN A 134 3.61 -7.30 -19.48
C GLN A 134 4.99 -7.47 -20.10
N ASP A 135 5.57 -6.43 -20.67
CA ASP A 135 6.92 -6.48 -21.24
C ASP A 135 7.96 -6.74 -20.14
N TYR A 136 7.80 -6.11 -18.99
CA TYR A 136 8.64 -6.36 -17.82
C TYR A 136 8.51 -7.80 -17.30
N LEU A 137 7.29 -8.30 -17.10
CA LEU A 137 7.05 -9.63 -16.53
C LEU A 137 7.44 -10.77 -17.47
N ILE A 138 7.29 -10.58 -18.78
CA ILE A 138 7.54 -11.63 -19.79
C ILE A 138 8.99 -11.61 -20.29
N HIS A 139 9.54 -10.40 -20.50
CA HIS A 139 10.84 -10.24 -21.16
C HIS A 139 11.92 -9.64 -20.25
N GLY A 140 11.55 -9.15 -19.07
CA GLY A 140 12.47 -8.45 -18.16
C GLY A 140 12.84 -7.03 -18.61
N ASN A 141 12.15 -6.49 -19.62
CA ASN A 141 12.41 -5.15 -20.13
C ASN A 141 11.84 -4.10 -19.16
N THR A 142 12.63 -3.10 -18.83
CA THR A 142 12.17 -1.97 -18.02
C THR A 142 12.09 -0.70 -18.87
N PRO A 143 11.03 0.10 -18.71
CA PRO A 143 11.00 1.43 -19.30
C PRO A 143 12.04 2.34 -18.67
N THR A 144 12.26 3.51 -19.25
CA THR A 144 13.04 4.57 -18.58
C THR A 144 12.33 5.00 -17.29
N SER A 145 13.08 5.12 -16.20
CA SER A 145 12.51 5.59 -14.93
C SER A 145 11.92 6.99 -15.10
N GLY A 146 10.73 7.23 -14.55
CA GLY A 146 9.96 8.45 -14.74
C GLY A 146 9.04 8.45 -15.97
N THR A 147 8.92 7.33 -16.69
CA THR A 147 7.92 7.17 -17.76
C THR A 147 6.52 7.48 -17.24
N THR A 148 5.76 8.25 -18.02
CA THR A 148 4.39 8.64 -17.69
C THR A 148 3.41 8.14 -18.75
N CYS A 149 2.36 7.45 -18.31
CA CYS A 149 1.20 7.04 -19.12
C CYS A 149 0.05 8.04 -18.92
N THR A 150 -0.62 8.44 -20.02
CA THR A 150 -1.68 9.49 -20.01
C THR A 150 -2.95 9.07 -20.73
N ASP A 151 -3.12 7.79 -20.95
CA ASP A 151 -4.26 7.17 -21.65
C ASP A 151 -5.49 6.98 -20.77
#